data_1332688d70352bbc23715046570d478e
#
_entry.id   1332688d70352bbc23715046570d478e
#
_cell.length_a   1.000
_cell.length_b   1.000
_cell.length_c   1.000
_cell.angle_alpha   90.00
_cell.angle_beta   90.00
_cell.angle_gamma   90.00
#
_symmetry.space_group_name_H-M   'P 1'
#
loop_
_entity.id
_entity.type
_entity.pdbx_description
1 polymer ?
#
loop_
_entity_poly.entity_id
_entity_poly.type
_entity_poly.pdbx_seq_one_letter_code
_entity_poly.pdbx_strand_id
1 'polypeptide(L)'
;EPLRLLDIASGHGRYILDVAQGHKFERITLRDYSDINVKAGGEMIKERGLQDVASFTQANAFEAASYEGLQDEYTLGVVSGLFELFPDNSVVRTALQGFASSVKSGGYLICTNQPWHPQLEMIARALSSHRQGAAWIMRRRSQAEMDQLVANAGFKKVKEWIDGDGIFSVSLAVKI
;
A
#
# COMPACT_ATOMS: atom_id res chain seq x y z
N GLU A 1 -11.44 5.26 -18.63
CA GLU A 1 -11.59 6.09 -17.45
C GLU A 1 -10.24 6.59 -16.97
N PRO A 2 -10.12 7.86 -16.53
CA PRO A 2 -8.86 8.42 -16.08
C PRO A 2 -8.32 7.68 -14.86
N LEU A 3 -7.03 7.40 -14.84
CA LEU A 3 -6.36 6.65 -13.79
C LEU A 3 -5.94 7.61 -12.66
N ARG A 4 -6.63 7.54 -11.53
CA ARG A 4 -6.32 8.28 -10.30
C ARG A 4 -5.89 7.30 -9.22
N LEU A 5 -4.64 7.40 -8.78
CA LEU A 5 -3.99 6.43 -7.90
C LEU A 5 -3.78 7.02 -6.50
N LEU A 6 -4.14 6.24 -5.48
CA LEU A 6 -3.76 6.45 -4.09
C LEU A 6 -2.84 5.31 -3.64
N ASP A 7 -1.61 5.64 -3.24
CA ASP A 7 -0.66 4.69 -2.65
C ASP A 7 -0.39 5.06 -1.19
N ILE A 8 -0.54 4.12 -0.30
CA ILE A 8 -0.27 4.30 1.14
C ILE A 8 0.96 3.53 1.57
N ALA A 9 1.71 4.09 2.52
CA ALA A 9 3.02 3.58 2.94
C ALA A 9 3.96 3.38 1.74
N SER A 10 3.98 4.40 0.89
CA SER A 10 4.66 4.37 -0.42
C SER A 10 6.18 4.24 -0.32
N GLY A 11 6.77 4.36 0.86
CA GLY A 11 8.21 4.54 1.00
C GLY A 11 8.67 5.79 0.23
N HIS A 12 9.59 5.67 -0.71
CA HIS A 12 9.93 6.77 -1.63
C HIS A 12 9.02 6.84 -2.86
N GLY A 13 8.06 5.92 -3.03
CA GLY A 13 7.14 5.88 -4.16
C GLY A 13 7.76 5.46 -5.50
N ARG A 14 9.01 4.96 -5.50
CA ARG A 14 9.77 4.66 -6.72
C ARG A 14 9.00 3.80 -7.71
N TYR A 15 8.42 2.69 -7.25
CA TYR A 15 7.74 1.73 -8.12
C TYR A 15 6.52 2.33 -8.83
N ILE A 16 5.78 3.23 -8.18
CA ILE A 16 4.66 3.95 -8.82
C ILE A 16 5.20 5.01 -9.80
N LEU A 17 6.22 5.75 -9.39
CA LEU A 17 6.81 6.80 -10.24
C LEU A 17 7.51 6.22 -11.47
N ASP A 18 8.08 5.01 -11.40
CA ASP A 18 8.62 4.29 -12.58
C ASP A 18 7.51 3.93 -13.57
N VAL A 19 6.37 3.42 -13.08
CA VAL A 19 5.21 3.11 -13.91
C VAL A 19 4.62 4.38 -14.54
N ALA A 20 4.61 5.49 -13.81
CA ALA A 20 4.07 6.76 -14.28
C ALA A 20 4.85 7.36 -15.47
N GLN A 21 6.12 7.00 -15.67
CA GLN A 21 6.88 7.43 -16.85
C GLN A 21 6.39 6.79 -18.15
N GLY A 22 5.79 5.60 -18.07
CA GLY A 22 5.30 4.86 -19.24
C GLY A 22 3.79 4.85 -19.41
N HIS A 23 3.03 5.36 -18.44
CA HIS A 23 1.57 5.31 -18.44
C HIS A 23 0.96 6.66 -18.06
N LYS A 24 -0.18 6.99 -18.66
CA LYS A 24 -0.87 8.25 -18.39
C LYS A 24 -1.74 8.12 -17.14
N PHE A 25 -1.43 8.94 -16.14
CA PHE A 25 -2.26 9.17 -14.96
C PHE A 25 -2.88 10.56 -14.99
N GLU A 26 -4.08 10.69 -14.46
CA GLU A 26 -4.68 12.00 -14.17
C GLU A 26 -4.17 12.54 -12.84
N ARG A 27 -4.02 11.65 -11.83
CA ARG A 27 -3.51 12.01 -10.50
C ARG A 27 -2.85 10.81 -9.84
N ILE A 28 -1.73 11.07 -9.17
CA ILE A 28 -1.03 10.14 -8.29
C ILE A 28 -0.86 10.81 -6.94
N THR A 29 -1.42 10.21 -5.90
CA THR A 29 -1.24 10.63 -4.51
C THR A 29 -0.46 9.56 -3.77
N LEU A 30 0.80 9.87 -3.44
CA LEU A 30 1.66 9.04 -2.62
C LEU A 30 1.58 9.51 -1.18
N ARG A 31 1.51 8.57 -0.23
CA ARG A 31 1.40 8.88 1.20
C ARG A 31 2.31 7.97 2.01
N ASP A 32 3.00 8.54 2.97
CA ASP A 32 3.83 7.80 3.93
C ASP A 32 3.78 8.46 5.31
N TYR A 33 4.01 7.67 6.35
CA TYR A 33 4.09 8.17 7.72
C TYR A 33 5.40 8.94 7.97
N SER A 34 6.50 8.51 7.33
CA SER A 34 7.83 9.08 7.50
C SER A 34 7.99 10.37 6.69
N ASP A 35 8.31 11.46 7.36
CA ASP A 35 8.68 12.74 6.75
C ASP A 35 9.92 12.62 5.84
N ILE A 36 10.85 11.74 6.19
CA ILE A 36 12.04 11.42 5.37
C ILE A 36 11.61 10.84 4.03
N ASN A 37 10.67 9.88 4.04
CA ASN A 37 10.15 9.27 2.82
C ASN A 37 9.37 10.28 1.98
N VAL A 38 8.55 11.11 2.62
CA VAL A 38 7.78 12.18 1.95
C VAL A 38 8.71 13.15 1.23
N LYS A 39 9.77 13.58 1.91
CA LYS A 39 10.76 14.50 1.33
C LYS A 39 11.49 13.85 0.14
N ALA A 40 12.03 12.66 0.33
CA ALA A 40 12.76 11.94 -0.72
C ALA A 40 11.87 11.63 -1.94
N GLY A 41 10.63 11.20 -1.71
CA GLY A 41 9.65 10.97 -2.77
C GLY A 41 9.25 12.25 -3.50
N GLY A 42 9.11 13.37 -2.76
CA GLY A 42 8.85 14.68 -3.35
C GLY A 42 9.99 15.18 -4.25
N GLU A 43 11.24 14.92 -3.87
CA GLU A 43 12.41 15.19 -4.72
C GLU A 43 12.39 14.31 -5.97
N MET A 44 12.10 13.02 -5.84
CA MET A 44 12.00 12.09 -6.95
C MET A 44 10.88 12.45 -7.96
N ILE A 45 9.74 12.96 -7.48
CA ILE A 45 8.67 13.49 -8.35
C ILE A 45 9.21 14.63 -9.22
N LYS A 46 10.00 15.54 -8.64
CA LYS A 46 10.61 16.67 -9.36
C LYS A 46 11.65 16.19 -10.37
N GLU A 47 12.56 15.31 -9.97
CA GLU A 47 13.60 14.75 -10.85
C GLU A 47 13.02 14.05 -12.08
N ARG A 48 11.82 13.46 -11.95
CA ARG A 48 11.12 12.76 -13.05
C ARG A 48 10.17 13.64 -13.85
N GLY A 49 10.01 14.91 -13.49
CA GLY A 49 9.11 15.83 -14.18
C GLY A 49 7.63 15.46 -14.03
N LEU A 50 7.23 14.89 -12.87
CA LEU A 50 5.88 14.40 -12.61
C LEU A 50 5.05 15.34 -11.70
N GLN A 51 5.50 16.59 -11.46
CA GLN A 51 4.88 17.53 -10.51
C GLN A 51 3.43 17.87 -10.86
N ASP A 52 3.09 17.83 -12.13
CA ASP A 52 1.74 18.18 -12.61
C ASP A 52 0.70 17.08 -12.30
N VAL A 53 1.15 15.84 -12.07
CA VAL A 53 0.27 14.68 -11.89
C VAL A 53 0.48 13.95 -10.56
N ALA A 54 1.65 14.09 -9.92
CA ALA A 54 2.01 13.37 -8.71
C ALA A 54 2.24 14.32 -7.53
N SER A 55 1.73 13.92 -6.37
CA SER A 55 1.97 14.60 -5.10
C SER A 55 2.34 13.59 -4.02
N PHE A 56 3.10 14.05 -3.02
CA PHE A 56 3.45 13.25 -1.86
C PHE A 56 3.02 13.97 -0.59
N THR A 57 2.28 13.29 0.31
CA THR A 57 1.80 13.87 1.56
C THR A 57 2.11 12.96 2.74
N GLN A 58 2.42 13.55 3.89
CA GLN A 58 2.57 12.78 5.12
C GLN A 58 1.19 12.36 5.65
N ALA A 59 1.01 11.07 5.92
CA ALA A 59 -0.22 10.56 6.48
C ALA A 59 -0.03 9.19 7.14
N ASN A 60 -0.77 8.94 8.21
CA ASN A 60 -0.80 7.65 8.86
C ASN A 60 -1.89 6.77 8.23
N ALA A 61 -1.47 5.68 7.58
CA ALA A 61 -2.37 4.72 6.93
C ALA A 61 -3.36 4.04 7.91
N PHE A 62 -3.08 4.07 9.21
CA PHE A 62 -3.87 3.42 10.25
C PHE A 62 -4.77 4.38 11.04
N GLU A 63 -4.90 5.61 10.59
CA GLU A 63 -5.81 6.61 11.15
C GLU A 63 -6.96 6.87 10.18
N ALA A 64 -8.20 6.59 10.62
CA ALA A 64 -9.39 6.81 9.79
C ALA A 64 -9.52 8.26 9.32
N ALA A 65 -9.20 9.22 10.18
CA ALA A 65 -9.23 10.65 9.86
C ALA A 65 -8.28 11.03 8.71
N SER A 66 -7.22 10.23 8.47
CA SER A 66 -6.29 10.49 7.37
C SER A 66 -6.91 10.30 5.98
N TYR A 67 -8.08 9.67 5.90
CA TYR A 67 -8.81 9.45 4.63
C TYR A 67 -9.98 10.44 4.43
N GLU A 68 -10.19 11.37 5.37
CA GLU A 68 -11.22 12.40 5.22
C GLU A 68 -10.95 13.29 3.99
N GLY A 69 -12.00 13.59 3.25
CA GLY A 69 -11.90 14.36 2.00
C GLY A 69 -11.43 13.58 0.78
N LEU A 70 -11.20 12.25 0.90
CA LEU A 70 -10.76 11.39 -0.21
C LEU A 70 -11.86 10.49 -0.78
N GLN A 71 -13.13 10.70 -0.37
CA GLN A 71 -14.24 9.81 -0.72
C GLN A 71 -14.44 9.71 -2.23
N ASP A 72 -14.39 8.47 -2.74
CA ASP A 72 -14.59 8.11 -4.16
C ASP A 72 -13.69 8.88 -5.17
N GLU A 73 -12.58 9.44 -4.68
CA GLU A 73 -11.66 10.26 -5.48
C GLU A 73 -10.74 9.44 -6.40
N TYR A 74 -10.52 8.16 -6.08
CA TYR A 74 -9.53 7.33 -6.75
C TYR A 74 -10.15 6.17 -7.51
N THR A 75 -9.50 5.78 -8.61
CA THR A 75 -9.84 4.59 -9.41
C THR A 75 -8.98 3.39 -9.05
N LEU A 76 -7.82 3.64 -8.38
CA LEU A 76 -6.87 2.62 -7.99
C LEU A 76 -6.26 2.95 -6.63
N GLY A 77 -6.40 2.03 -5.69
CA GLY A 77 -5.65 1.99 -4.44
C GLY A 77 -4.46 1.04 -4.54
N VAL A 78 -3.33 1.40 -3.94
CA VAL A 78 -2.14 0.54 -3.87
C VAL A 78 -1.61 0.52 -2.45
N VAL A 79 -1.21 -0.65 -1.98
CA VAL A 79 -0.44 -0.83 -0.76
C VAL A 79 0.54 -1.99 -0.93
N SER A 80 1.81 -1.72 -0.73
CA SER A 80 2.88 -2.71 -0.90
C SER A 80 3.82 -2.72 0.29
N GLY A 81 4.08 -3.92 0.86
CA GLY A 81 5.07 -4.08 1.91
C GLY A 81 4.70 -3.50 3.27
N LEU A 82 3.40 -3.29 3.56
CA LEU A 82 2.96 -2.67 4.80
C LEU A 82 2.39 -3.67 5.80
N PHE A 83 1.45 -4.50 5.38
CA PHE A 83 0.61 -5.23 6.32
C PHE A 83 1.34 -6.32 7.09
N GLU A 84 2.37 -6.92 6.52
CA GLU A 84 3.23 -7.91 7.19
C GLU A 84 4.03 -7.31 8.35
N LEU A 85 4.27 -6.01 8.35
CA LEU A 85 4.99 -5.31 9.41
C LEU A 85 4.16 -5.12 10.68
N PHE A 86 2.84 -5.32 10.60
CA PHE A 86 1.92 -5.06 11.71
C PHE A 86 1.13 -6.33 12.06
N PRO A 87 1.31 -6.87 13.29
CA PRO A 87 0.67 -8.12 13.69
C PRO A 87 -0.83 -7.98 13.92
N ASP A 88 -1.33 -6.81 14.28
CA ASP A 88 -2.73 -6.58 14.60
C ASP A 88 -3.58 -6.37 13.33
N ASN A 89 -4.63 -7.18 13.18
CA ASN A 89 -5.58 -7.04 12.08
C ASN A 89 -6.48 -5.80 12.20
N SER A 90 -6.59 -5.18 13.38
CA SER A 90 -7.39 -3.96 13.54
C SER A 90 -6.84 -2.81 12.70
N VAL A 91 -5.51 -2.63 12.71
CA VAL A 91 -4.87 -1.58 11.91
C VAL A 91 -4.94 -1.87 10.41
N VAL A 92 -4.83 -3.15 10.01
CA VAL A 92 -5.03 -3.55 8.60
C VAL A 92 -6.46 -3.26 8.14
N ARG A 93 -7.47 -3.55 8.97
CA ARG A 93 -8.86 -3.21 8.68
C ARG A 93 -9.06 -1.71 8.52
N THR A 94 -8.47 -0.89 9.39
CA THR A 94 -8.56 0.57 9.26
C THR A 94 -8.01 1.06 7.92
N ALA A 95 -6.84 0.59 7.50
CA ALA A 95 -6.27 0.95 6.21
C ALA A 95 -7.13 0.48 5.03
N LEU A 96 -7.64 -0.76 5.06
CA LEU A 96 -8.51 -1.29 4.02
C LEU A 96 -9.86 -0.56 3.94
N GLN A 97 -10.44 -0.16 5.08
CA GLN A 97 -11.64 0.70 5.13
C GLN A 97 -11.36 2.09 4.56
N GLY A 98 -10.15 2.63 4.83
CA GLY A 98 -9.70 3.88 4.22
C GLY A 98 -9.66 3.80 2.70
N PHE A 99 -9.12 2.71 2.14
CA PHE A 99 -9.21 2.46 0.68
C PHE A 99 -10.65 2.32 0.21
N ALA A 100 -11.47 1.57 0.96
CA ALA A 100 -12.88 1.39 0.59
C ALA A 100 -13.65 2.70 0.54
N SER A 101 -13.31 3.69 1.37
CA SER A 101 -13.91 5.02 1.30
C SER A 101 -13.33 5.87 0.15
N SER A 102 -12.04 5.72 -0.15
CA SER A 102 -11.33 6.59 -1.10
C SER A 102 -11.42 6.12 -2.54
N VAL A 103 -11.48 4.81 -2.77
CA VAL A 103 -11.62 4.21 -4.09
C VAL A 103 -13.11 4.15 -4.45
N LYS A 104 -13.47 4.61 -5.62
CA LYS A 104 -14.87 4.57 -6.10
C LYS A 104 -15.35 3.14 -6.39
N SER A 105 -16.66 2.92 -6.39
CA SER A 105 -17.25 1.64 -6.81
C SER A 105 -16.80 1.27 -8.24
N GLY A 106 -16.43 0.00 -8.44
CA GLY A 106 -15.83 -0.49 -9.68
C GLY A 106 -14.32 -0.16 -9.83
N GLY A 107 -13.75 0.65 -8.94
CA GLY A 107 -12.31 0.88 -8.87
C GLY A 107 -11.56 -0.32 -8.29
N TYR A 108 -10.24 -0.26 -8.30
CA TYR A 108 -9.40 -1.40 -7.96
C TYR A 108 -8.52 -1.14 -6.73
N LEU A 109 -8.16 -2.23 -6.05
CA LEU A 109 -7.14 -2.27 -5.02
C LEU A 109 -6.06 -3.28 -5.44
N ILE A 110 -4.79 -2.86 -5.39
CA ILE A 110 -3.63 -3.75 -5.46
C ILE A 110 -3.01 -3.80 -4.08
N CYS A 111 -2.85 -4.99 -3.53
CA CYS A 111 -2.16 -5.17 -2.26
C CYS A 111 -1.22 -6.37 -2.29
N THR A 112 -0.08 -6.24 -1.59
CA THR A 112 0.83 -7.35 -1.37
C THR A 112 0.49 -8.09 -0.09
N ASN A 113 0.84 -9.39 -0.04
CA ASN A 113 0.86 -10.18 1.16
C ASN A 113 2.14 -11.03 1.19
N GLN A 114 2.58 -11.40 2.37
CA GLN A 114 3.73 -12.26 2.59
C GLN A 114 3.29 -13.48 3.41
N PRO A 115 2.65 -14.49 2.78
CA PRO A 115 2.10 -15.64 3.50
C PRO A 115 3.19 -16.55 4.08
N TRP A 116 4.39 -16.48 3.54
CA TRP A 116 5.54 -17.26 4.01
C TRP A 116 6.84 -16.47 3.83
N HIS A 117 7.83 -16.71 4.70
CA HIS A 117 9.17 -16.16 4.57
C HIS A 117 10.20 -17.11 5.23
N PRO A 118 11.26 -17.54 4.50
CA PRO A 118 12.19 -18.55 5.01
C PRO A 118 13.05 -18.07 6.18
N GLN A 119 13.25 -16.79 6.33
CA GLN A 119 14.19 -16.19 7.28
C GLN A 119 13.51 -15.37 8.39
N LEU A 120 12.22 -15.56 8.63
CA LEU A 120 11.47 -14.75 9.62
C LEU A 120 12.10 -14.73 10.99
N GLU A 121 12.52 -15.89 11.47
CA GLU A 121 13.14 -16.01 12.79
C GLU A 121 14.49 -15.29 12.85
N MET A 122 15.31 -15.43 11.81
CA MET A 122 16.59 -14.73 11.70
C MET A 122 16.38 -13.21 11.67
N ILE A 123 15.42 -12.72 10.88
CA ILE A 123 15.09 -11.30 10.80
C ILE A 123 14.67 -10.79 12.16
N ALA A 124 13.76 -11.49 12.85
CA ALA A 124 13.26 -11.07 14.16
C ALA A 124 14.34 -11.02 15.24
N ARG A 125 15.37 -11.89 15.14
CA ARG A 125 16.48 -11.97 16.13
C ARG A 125 17.65 -11.06 15.80
N ALA A 126 17.94 -10.85 14.52
CA ALA A 126 19.18 -10.21 14.07
C ALA A 126 18.99 -8.76 13.59
N LEU A 127 17.79 -8.37 13.18
CA LEU A 127 17.54 -7.06 12.60
C LEU A 127 16.67 -6.19 13.50
N SER A 128 16.98 -4.90 13.48
CA SER A 128 16.15 -3.85 14.10
C SER A 128 15.18 -3.31 13.07
N SER A 129 13.93 -3.11 13.50
CA SER A 129 12.92 -2.45 12.66
C SER A 129 13.15 -0.93 12.66
N HIS A 130 12.58 -0.27 11.66
CA HIS A 130 12.51 1.20 11.61
C HIS A 130 11.66 1.82 12.74
N ARG A 131 11.01 1.00 13.58
CA ARG A 131 10.25 1.41 14.77
C ARG A 131 11.19 1.58 15.95
N GLN A 132 11.95 2.67 15.98
CA GLN A 132 12.84 3.03 17.10
C GLN A 132 13.82 1.91 17.51
N GLY A 133 14.25 1.07 16.57
CA GLY A 133 15.19 -0.02 16.83
C GLY A 133 14.59 -1.25 17.52
N ALA A 134 13.28 -1.36 17.66
CA ALA A 134 12.62 -2.56 18.16
C ALA A 134 12.92 -3.77 17.27
N ALA A 135 12.83 -4.99 17.81
CA ALA A 135 12.99 -6.21 17.02
C ALA A 135 12.05 -6.21 15.81
N TRP A 136 12.56 -6.66 14.66
CA TRP A 136 11.78 -6.68 13.43
C TRP A 136 10.87 -7.91 13.38
N ILE A 137 9.75 -7.82 14.09
CA ILE A 137 8.75 -8.89 14.17
C ILE A 137 7.68 -8.63 13.11
N MET A 138 7.66 -9.49 12.08
CA MET A 138 6.65 -9.49 11.03
C MET A 138 5.60 -10.57 11.31
N ARG A 139 4.35 -10.31 10.91
CA ARG A 139 3.31 -11.33 10.93
C ARG A 139 3.05 -11.85 9.51
N ARG A 140 3.10 -13.18 9.37
CA ARG A 140 2.59 -13.87 8.18
C ARG A 140 1.07 -14.01 8.31
N ARG A 141 0.36 -13.52 7.31
CA ARG A 141 -1.05 -13.84 7.13
C ARG A 141 -1.17 -14.86 6.02
N SER A 142 -1.93 -15.93 6.23
CA SER A 142 -2.27 -16.81 5.12
C SER A 142 -2.98 -16.00 4.01
N GLN A 143 -2.92 -16.48 2.78
CA GLN A 143 -3.63 -15.81 1.69
C GLN A 143 -5.14 -15.75 1.96
N ALA A 144 -5.71 -16.82 2.52
CA ALA A 144 -7.14 -16.85 2.89
C ALA A 144 -7.49 -15.80 3.95
N GLU A 145 -6.61 -15.57 4.95
CA GLU A 145 -6.82 -14.51 5.95
C GLU A 145 -6.78 -13.12 5.31
N MET A 146 -5.81 -12.86 4.43
CA MET A 146 -5.72 -11.58 3.73
C MET A 146 -6.90 -11.33 2.81
N ASP A 147 -7.31 -12.35 2.06
CA ASP A 147 -8.49 -12.29 1.19
C ASP A 147 -9.77 -11.98 1.97
N GLN A 148 -9.92 -12.55 3.17
CA GLN A 148 -11.06 -12.27 4.03
C GLN A 148 -11.06 -10.82 4.55
N LEU A 149 -9.88 -10.27 4.89
CA LEU A 149 -9.76 -8.87 5.30
C LEU A 149 -10.12 -7.91 4.16
N VAL A 150 -9.66 -8.19 2.95
CA VAL A 150 -9.97 -7.44 1.73
C VAL A 150 -11.47 -7.51 1.40
N ALA A 151 -12.05 -8.72 1.49
CA ALA A 151 -13.49 -8.94 1.25
C ALA A 151 -14.36 -8.19 2.28
N ASN A 152 -13.99 -8.24 3.55
CA ASN A 152 -14.70 -7.53 4.63
C ASN A 152 -14.65 -6.00 4.48
N ALA A 153 -13.69 -5.47 3.74
CA ALA A 153 -13.61 -4.05 3.40
C ALA A 153 -14.42 -3.67 2.14
N GLY A 154 -15.13 -4.61 1.51
CA GLY A 154 -15.98 -4.34 0.35
C GLY A 154 -15.26 -4.51 -1.01
N PHE A 155 -14.17 -5.29 -1.04
CA PHE A 155 -13.47 -5.61 -2.28
C PHE A 155 -13.59 -7.09 -2.62
N LYS A 156 -13.71 -7.40 -3.90
CA LYS A 156 -13.71 -8.77 -4.44
C LYS A 156 -12.41 -9.03 -5.19
N LYS A 157 -11.61 -9.99 -4.71
CA LYS A 157 -10.39 -10.40 -5.42
C LYS A 157 -10.74 -10.95 -6.80
N VAL A 158 -10.04 -10.46 -7.83
CA VAL A 158 -10.23 -10.84 -9.23
C VAL A 158 -9.00 -11.53 -9.83
N LYS A 159 -7.81 -11.25 -9.28
CA LYS A 159 -6.57 -11.88 -9.75
C LYS A 159 -5.51 -11.90 -8.66
N GLU A 160 -4.59 -12.84 -8.78
CA GLU A 160 -3.44 -12.99 -7.91
C GLU A 160 -2.21 -13.39 -8.72
N TRP A 161 -1.06 -12.89 -8.31
CA TRP A 161 0.26 -13.30 -8.78
C TRP A 161 1.10 -13.68 -7.57
N ILE A 162 1.95 -14.66 -7.73
CA ILE A 162 2.90 -15.13 -6.72
C ILE A 162 4.28 -14.99 -7.32
N ASP A 163 5.24 -14.49 -6.55
CA ASP A 163 6.62 -14.39 -7.00
C ASP A 163 7.26 -15.78 -7.18
N GLY A 164 8.41 -15.82 -7.86
CA GLY A 164 9.10 -17.08 -8.18
C GLY A 164 9.58 -17.86 -6.94
N ASP A 165 9.76 -17.20 -5.80
CA ASP A 165 10.20 -17.79 -4.53
C ASP A 165 9.02 -18.16 -3.61
N GLY A 166 7.79 -17.77 -3.96
CA GLY A 166 6.59 -18.00 -3.16
C GLY A 166 6.54 -17.20 -1.86
N ILE A 167 7.33 -16.14 -1.75
CA ILE A 167 7.40 -15.27 -0.56
C ILE A 167 6.28 -14.23 -0.59
N PHE A 168 6.11 -13.57 -1.73
CA PHE A 168 5.10 -12.54 -1.91
C PHE A 168 3.99 -12.96 -2.85
N SER A 169 2.78 -12.56 -2.51
CA SER A 169 1.67 -12.49 -3.45
C SER A 169 1.27 -11.05 -3.70
N VAL A 170 0.75 -10.79 -4.89
CA VAL A 170 0.14 -9.52 -5.28
C VAL A 170 -1.30 -9.82 -5.67
N SER A 171 -2.24 -9.24 -4.96
CA SER A 171 -3.68 -9.40 -5.22
C SER A 171 -4.24 -8.16 -5.88
N LEU A 172 -5.05 -8.36 -6.93
CA LEU A 172 -5.92 -7.35 -7.53
C LEU A 172 -7.35 -7.62 -7.10
N ALA A 173 -8.00 -6.62 -6.53
CA ALA A 173 -9.40 -6.71 -6.11
C ALA A 173 -10.19 -5.52 -6.66
N VAL A 174 -11.48 -5.72 -6.94
CA VAL A 174 -12.41 -4.68 -7.39
C VAL A 174 -13.33 -4.29 -6.25
N LYS A 175 -13.59 -2.99 -6.07
CA LYS A 175 -14.57 -2.48 -5.10
C LYS A 175 -15.99 -2.78 -5.60
N ILE A 176 -16.78 -3.47 -4.78
CA ILE A 176 -18.17 -3.85 -5.04
C ILE A 176 -19.14 -2.87 -4.42
#